data_cfcf7a1c22aeff85883be7fc361eb2b7
#
_entry.id   cfcf7a1c22aeff85883be7fc361eb2b7
#
_cell.length_a   1.000
_cell.length_b   1.000
_cell.length_c   1.000
_cell.angle_alpha   90.00
_cell.angle_beta   90.00
_cell.angle_gamma   90.00
#
_symmetry.space_group_name_H-M   'P 1'
#
loop_
_entity.id
_entity.type
_entity.pdbx_description
1 polymer ?
#
loop_
_entity_poly.entity_id
_entity_poly.type
_entity_poly.pdbx_seq_one_letter_code
_entity_poly.pdbx_strand_id
1 'polypeptide(L)'
;VANCNNIIQQIEYADPEIFAWKENEKAMIWGEALALRAFIQFDMLRLFAPALVANPAGIYIPYVTDFPYYGGQSALSVLETLEKIEADLLLAKDMIMAYDTLNDANRRILGDQYRFRIHSFVSNTDDDSDIIPLPFYQYRGYRINAMAVAGMLARLYSYWGGEKLVEAAKNAQEVIDFEWTDGKKALFYTENGWDNRLDYDRKCSQDLIFCLSYPLLQEDYNEYTLSTGNACLALAKYDEVWNYDLADGGDFRLKFIKTIDDWYTDHMPLKNIRPNSNNDLVPVIEDMVP
;
A
#
# COMPACT_ATOMS: atom_id res chain seq x y z
N VAL A 1 -0.20 0.48 -16.39
CA VAL A 1 -1.49 0.89 -16.98
C VAL A 1 -1.90 -0.07 -18.09
N ALA A 2 -1.06 -0.36 -19.11
CA ALA A 2 -1.45 -1.20 -20.25
C ALA A 2 -2.01 -2.57 -19.82
N ASN A 3 -1.31 -3.28 -18.93
CA ASN A 3 -1.77 -4.59 -18.45
C ASN A 3 -3.09 -4.49 -17.66
N CYS A 4 -3.28 -3.41 -16.88
CA CYS A 4 -4.56 -3.18 -16.19
C CYS A 4 -5.69 -3.00 -17.18
N ASN A 5 -5.49 -2.17 -18.23
CA ASN A 5 -6.49 -1.95 -19.28
C ASN A 5 -6.82 -3.23 -20.04
N ASN A 6 -5.80 -4.05 -20.35
CA ASN A 6 -6.03 -5.34 -21.00
C ASN A 6 -6.91 -6.25 -20.13
N ILE A 7 -6.60 -6.36 -18.84
CA ILE A 7 -7.42 -7.16 -17.91
C ILE A 7 -8.84 -6.60 -17.83
N ILE A 8 -9.02 -5.30 -17.64
CA ILE A 8 -10.33 -4.65 -17.50
C ILE A 8 -11.19 -4.91 -18.74
N GLN A 9 -10.63 -4.76 -19.94
CA GLN A 9 -11.36 -4.98 -21.18
C GLN A 9 -11.70 -6.44 -21.45
N GLN A 10 -10.84 -7.38 -21.07
CA GLN A 10 -11.09 -8.80 -21.31
C GLN A 10 -12.00 -9.43 -20.25
N ILE A 11 -11.85 -9.02 -18.99
CA ILE A 11 -12.58 -9.63 -17.90
C ILE A 11 -14.08 -9.35 -17.95
N GLU A 12 -14.48 -8.22 -18.52
CA GLU A 12 -15.89 -7.89 -18.72
C GLU A 12 -16.64 -9.01 -19.45
N TYR A 13 -16.02 -9.55 -20.49
CA TYR A 13 -16.59 -10.58 -21.37
C TYR A 13 -16.21 -12.01 -20.95
N ALA A 14 -15.35 -12.19 -19.95
CA ALA A 14 -14.93 -13.49 -19.50
C ALA A 14 -16.10 -14.26 -18.85
N ASP A 15 -16.26 -15.52 -19.22
CA ASP A 15 -17.25 -16.40 -18.61
C ASP A 15 -16.87 -16.62 -17.13
N PRO A 16 -17.76 -16.33 -16.17
CA PRO A 16 -17.50 -16.60 -14.76
C PRO A 16 -17.13 -18.04 -14.44
N GLU A 17 -17.60 -18.99 -15.23
CA GLU A 17 -17.35 -20.43 -15.02
C GLU A 17 -15.86 -20.83 -15.20
N ILE A 18 -15.04 -19.99 -15.80
CA ILE A 18 -13.58 -20.24 -15.88
C ILE A 18 -12.85 -19.93 -14.58
N PHE A 19 -13.48 -19.20 -13.66
CA PHE A 19 -12.92 -18.85 -12.36
C PHE A 19 -13.36 -19.87 -11.29
N ALA A 20 -12.47 -20.21 -10.37
CA ALA A 20 -12.77 -21.17 -9.31
C ALA A 20 -13.94 -20.70 -8.40
N TRP A 21 -14.05 -19.36 -8.20
CA TRP A 21 -15.11 -18.73 -7.42
C TRP A 21 -16.06 -17.88 -8.25
N LYS A 22 -16.13 -18.19 -9.53
CA LYS A 22 -17.08 -17.61 -10.48
C LYS A 22 -17.08 -16.07 -10.42
N GLU A 23 -18.26 -15.48 -10.26
CA GLU A 23 -18.42 -14.02 -10.25
C GLU A 23 -17.58 -13.32 -9.17
N ASN A 24 -17.40 -13.93 -8.02
CA ASN A 24 -16.64 -13.30 -6.94
C ASN A 24 -15.16 -13.12 -7.29
N GLU A 25 -14.54 -14.17 -7.84
CA GLU A 25 -13.14 -14.10 -8.27
C GLU A 25 -12.97 -13.16 -9.46
N LYS A 26 -13.89 -13.25 -10.43
CA LYS A 26 -13.95 -12.32 -11.57
C LYS A 26 -14.03 -10.87 -11.11
N ALA A 27 -14.98 -10.55 -10.23
CA ALA A 27 -15.17 -9.20 -9.71
C ALA A 27 -13.94 -8.69 -8.96
N MET A 28 -13.28 -9.56 -8.17
CA MET A 28 -12.10 -9.18 -7.44
C MET A 28 -10.91 -8.86 -8.35
N ILE A 29 -10.65 -9.69 -9.38
CA ILE A 29 -9.59 -9.42 -10.37
C ILE A 29 -9.88 -8.11 -11.10
N TRP A 30 -11.12 -7.87 -11.44
CA TRP A 30 -11.53 -6.62 -12.09
C TRP A 30 -11.30 -5.42 -11.19
N GLY A 31 -11.77 -5.48 -9.94
CA GLY A 31 -11.58 -4.41 -8.96
C GLY A 31 -10.10 -4.11 -8.68
N GLU A 32 -9.26 -5.13 -8.54
CA GLU A 32 -7.81 -4.96 -8.37
C GLU A 32 -7.16 -4.29 -9.58
N ALA A 33 -7.57 -4.65 -10.80
CA ALA A 33 -7.05 -4.02 -12.01
C ALA A 33 -7.46 -2.55 -12.14
N LEU A 34 -8.71 -2.20 -11.76
CA LEU A 34 -9.20 -0.82 -11.69
C LEU A 34 -8.42 -0.01 -10.65
N ALA A 35 -8.29 -0.53 -9.45
CA ALA A 35 -7.56 0.14 -8.37
C ALA A 35 -6.08 0.36 -8.71
N LEU A 36 -5.42 -0.63 -9.32
CA LEU A 36 -4.03 -0.50 -9.75
C LEU A 36 -3.88 0.51 -10.89
N ARG A 37 -4.81 0.55 -11.84
CA ARG A 37 -4.84 1.58 -12.88
C ARG A 37 -4.96 2.98 -12.29
N ALA A 38 -5.91 3.17 -11.39
CA ALA A 38 -6.14 4.43 -10.70
C ALA A 38 -4.90 4.87 -9.89
N PHE A 39 -4.31 3.95 -9.14
CA PHE A 39 -3.11 4.18 -8.33
C PHE A 39 -1.93 4.69 -9.19
N ILE A 40 -1.61 3.97 -10.28
CA ILE A 40 -0.51 4.34 -11.16
C ILE A 40 -0.78 5.70 -11.85
N GLN A 41 -2.00 5.92 -12.33
CA GLN A 41 -2.34 7.18 -13.00
C GLN A 41 -2.42 8.36 -12.02
N PHE A 42 -2.75 8.12 -10.76
CA PHE A 42 -2.65 9.14 -9.71
C PHE A 42 -1.19 9.55 -9.44
N ASP A 43 -0.28 8.61 -9.40
CA ASP A 43 1.14 8.93 -9.26
C ASP A 43 1.69 9.68 -10.48
N MET A 44 1.26 9.30 -11.69
CA MET A 44 1.59 10.06 -12.90
C MET A 44 1.05 11.49 -12.85
N LEU A 45 -0.18 11.69 -12.37
CA LEU A 45 -0.75 13.04 -12.19
C LEU A 45 0.12 13.86 -11.23
N ARG A 46 0.50 13.30 -10.09
CA ARG A 46 1.32 13.99 -9.08
C ARG A 46 2.73 14.34 -9.56
N LEU A 47 3.29 13.52 -10.45
CA LEU A 47 4.64 13.75 -11.01
C LEU A 47 4.66 14.78 -12.13
N PHE A 48 3.60 14.86 -12.94
CA PHE A 48 3.61 15.62 -14.19
C PHE A 48 2.61 16.77 -14.24
N ALA A 49 1.80 16.97 -13.22
CA ALA A 49 0.87 18.08 -13.13
C ALA A 49 1.06 18.86 -11.80
N PRO A 50 0.75 20.15 -11.77
CA PRO A 50 0.73 20.92 -10.52
C PRO A 50 -0.44 20.45 -9.65
N ALA A 51 -0.40 20.81 -8.35
CA ALA A 51 -1.54 20.62 -7.48
C ALA A 51 -2.80 21.30 -8.01
N LEU A 52 -3.97 20.73 -7.75
CA LEU A 52 -5.26 21.23 -8.25
C LEU A 52 -5.47 22.72 -7.95
N VAL A 53 -5.09 23.16 -6.75
CA VAL A 53 -5.24 24.55 -6.31
C VAL A 53 -4.43 25.54 -7.16
N ALA A 54 -3.34 25.08 -7.78
CA ALA A 54 -2.46 25.96 -8.57
C ALA A 54 -3.02 26.22 -9.98
N ASN A 55 -3.58 25.20 -10.62
CA ASN A 55 -4.19 25.32 -11.95
C ASN A 55 -5.18 24.18 -12.22
N PRO A 56 -6.43 24.29 -11.75
CA PRO A 56 -7.42 23.22 -11.91
C PRO A 56 -7.82 22.94 -13.37
N ALA A 57 -7.76 23.94 -14.23
CA ALA A 57 -8.16 23.85 -15.64
C ALA A 57 -7.00 23.52 -16.59
N GLY A 58 -5.77 23.48 -16.10
CA GLY A 58 -4.60 23.14 -16.93
C GLY A 58 -4.66 21.69 -17.40
N ILE A 59 -4.37 21.46 -18.67
CA ILE A 59 -4.36 20.17 -19.32
C ILE A 59 -2.95 19.59 -19.29
N TYR A 60 -2.76 18.39 -18.75
CA TYR A 60 -1.42 17.85 -18.51
C TYR A 60 -1.22 16.43 -19.00
N ILE A 61 -2.03 15.47 -18.58
CA ILE A 61 -1.85 14.05 -18.87
C ILE A 61 -3.15 13.42 -19.34
N PRO A 62 -3.09 12.40 -20.23
CA PRO A 62 -4.27 11.60 -20.55
C PRO A 62 -4.59 10.62 -19.42
N TYR A 63 -5.85 10.29 -19.22
CA TYR A 63 -6.25 9.13 -18.43
C TYR A 63 -6.44 7.94 -19.36
N VAL A 64 -5.42 7.07 -19.43
CA VAL A 64 -5.37 5.99 -20.43
C VAL A 64 -6.22 4.80 -20.02
N THR A 65 -7.23 4.47 -20.82
CA THR A 65 -8.18 3.36 -20.59
C THR A 65 -8.12 2.27 -21.65
N ASP A 66 -7.47 2.53 -22.80
CA ASP A 66 -7.48 1.63 -23.93
C ASP A 66 -6.31 0.64 -23.93
N PHE A 67 -6.57 -0.57 -24.44
CA PHE A 67 -5.56 -1.56 -24.75
C PHE A 67 -5.92 -2.29 -26.08
N PRO A 68 -4.97 -2.43 -27.01
CA PRO A 68 -3.67 -1.75 -27.02
C PRO A 68 -3.81 -0.23 -27.21
N TYR A 69 -2.89 0.52 -26.63
CA TYR A 69 -2.88 1.97 -26.77
C TYR A 69 -2.17 2.38 -28.06
N TYR A 70 -2.91 2.89 -29.01
CA TYR A 70 -2.38 3.37 -30.30
C TYR A 70 -2.10 4.87 -30.35
N GLY A 71 -2.26 5.56 -29.23
CA GLY A 71 -2.20 7.02 -29.15
C GLY A 71 -3.56 7.68 -29.39
N GLY A 72 -3.58 9.01 -29.26
CA GLY A 72 -4.77 9.82 -29.58
C GLY A 72 -5.73 10.09 -28.43
N GLN A 73 -5.49 9.60 -27.21
CA GLN A 73 -6.26 10.07 -26.05
C GLN A 73 -5.83 11.50 -25.71
N SER A 74 -6.81 12.40 -25.63
CA SER A 74 -6.55 13.77 -25.23
C SER A 74 -6.11 13.85 -23.78
N ALA A 75 -5.15 14.73 -23.51
CA ALA A 75 -4.82 15.08 -22.14
C ALA A 75 -6.02 15.76 -21.46
N LEU A 76 -6.15 15.55 -20.19
CA LEU A 76 -7.23 16.05 -19.33
C LEU A 76 -6.73 17.13 -18.38
N SER A 77 -7.66 17.90 -17.84
CA SER A 77 -7.37 18.76 -16.70
C SER A 77 -7.07 17.94 -15.44
N VAL A 78 -6.44 18.59 -14.45
CA VAL A 78 -6.18 17.96 -13.16
C VAL A 78 -7.50 17.48 -12.54
N LEU A 79 -8.54 18.30 -12.59
CA LEU A 79 -9.85 17.95 -12.05
C LEU A 79 -10.47 16.74 -12.74
N GLU A 80 -10.56 16.74 -14.07
CA GLU A 80 -11.11 15.61 -14.83
C GLU A 80 -10.32 14.31 -14.58
N THR A 81 -9.00 14.42 -14.43
CA THR A 81 -8.16 13.25 -14.11
C THR A 81 -8.48 12.71 -12.71
N LEU A 82 -8.63 13.57 -11.70
CA LEU A 82 -9.02 13.17 -10.34
C LEU A 82 -10.40 12.50 -10.31
N GLU A 83 -11.38 13.03 -11.06
CA GLU A 83 -12.71 12.45 -11.19
C GLU A 83 -12.69 11.03 -11.78
N LYS A 84 -11.83 10.79 -12.78
CA LYS A 84 -11.66 9.45 -13.36
C LYS A 84 -10.98 8.48 -12.41
N ILE A 85 -9.97 8.94 -11.66
CA ILE A 85 -9.31 8.15 -10.62
C ILE A 85 -10.31 7.78 -9.52
N GLU A 86 -11.12 8.76 -9.08
CA GLU A 86 -12.18 8.53 -8.10
C GLU A 86 -13.17 7.46 -8.57
N ALA A 87 -13.64 7.57 -9.81
CA ALA A 87 -14.59 6.62 -10.37
C ALA A 87 -14.05 5.18 -10.38
N ASP A 88 -12.79 5.00 -10.81
CA ASP A 88 -12.16 3.69 -10.81
C ASP A 88 -12.00 3.14 -9.39
N LEU A 89 -11.58 3.98 -8.43
CA LEU A 89 -11.40 3.54 -7.04
C LEU A 89 -12.72 3.21 -6.35
N LEU A 90 -13.79 3.96 -6.59
CA LEU A 90 -15.10 3.67 -6.02
C LEU A 90 -15.65 2.35 -6.54
N LEU A 91 -15.56 2.13 -7.86
CA LEU A 91 -16.00 0.86 -8.47
C LEU A 91 -15.15 -0.32 -7.96
N ALA A 92 -13.84 -0.13 -7.87
CA ALA A 92 -12.93 -1.14 -7.31
C ALA A 92 -13.26 -1.45 -5.84
N LYS A 93 -13.57 -0.42 -5.05
CA LYS A 93 -13.94 -0.58 -3.64
C LYS A 93 -15.15 -1.48 -3.48
N ASP A 94 -16.22 -1.21 -4.24
CA ASP A 94 -17.45 -2.00 -4.17
C ASP A 94 -17.20 -3.46 -4.52
N MET A 95 -16.43 -3.74 -5.58
CA MET A 95 -16.11 -5.09 -6.02
C MET A 95 -15.25 -5.84 -5.01
N ILE A 96 -14.20 -5.21 -4.50
CA ILE A 96 -13.23 -5.85 -3.60
C ILE A 96 -13.82 -6.00 -2.20
N MET A 97 -14.53 -4.96 -1.70
CA MET A 97 -15.13 -4.97 -0.37
C MET A 97 -16.16 -6.09 -0.24
N ALA A 98 -17.03 -6.26 -1.23
CA ALA A 98 -18.06 -7.31 -1.23
C ALA A 98 -17.46 -8.70 -1.02
N TYR A 99 -16.25 -8.91 -1.52
CA TYR A 99 -15.57 -10.18 -1.40
C TYR A 99 -14.71 -10.29 -0.13
N ASP A 100 -13.89 -9.30 0.15
CA ASP A 100 -13.02 -9.28 1.33
C ASP A 100 -13.82 -9.34 2.65
N THR A 101 -15.09 -8.95 2.62
CA THR A 101 -15.99 -8.98 3.78
C THR A 101 -17.09 -10.05 3.69
N LEU A 102 -17.00 -10.97 2.71
CA LEU A 102 -18.03 -11.96 2.42
C LEU A 102 -18.33 -12.87 3.63
N ASN A 103 -17.32 -13.23 4.36
CA ASN A 103 -17.42 -14.07 5.55
C ASN A 103 -16.25 -13.82 6.51
N ASP A 104 -16.31 -14.43 7.68
CA ASP A 104 -15.28 -14.25 8.72
C ASP A 104 -13.91 -14.80 8.31
N ALA A 105 -13.86 -15.87 7.51
CA ALA A 105 -12.60 -16.40 7.00
C ALA A 105 -11.89 -15.41 6.09
N ASN A 106 -12.63 -14.75 5.18
CA ASN A 106 -12.07 -13.71 4.31
C ASN A 106 -11.59 -12.49 5.12
N ARG A 107 -12.38 -12.06 6.10
CA ARG A 107 -11.97 -10.97 7.00
C ARG A 107 -10.72 -11.32 7.80
N ARG A 108 -10.61 -12.55 8.28
CA ARG A 108 -9.46 -13.04 9.05
C ARG A 108 -8.16 -12.97 8.25
N ILE A 109 -8.19 -13.24 6.93
CA ILE A 109 -7.01 -13.14 6.07
C ILE A 109 -6.48 -11.71 5.97
N LEU A 110 -7.36 -10.71 6.07
CA LEU A 110 -6.95 -9.31 6.07
C LEU A 110 -6.39 -8.85 7.42
N GLY A 111 -6.60 -9.64 8.47
CA GLY A 111 -6.16 -9.30 9.82
C GLY A 111 -4.67 -9.48 10.01
N ASP A 112 -4.06 -8.49 10.68
CA ASP A 112 -2.69 -8.57 11.19
C ASP A 112 -1.67 -8.97 10.10
N GLN A 113 -0.61 -9.65 10.53
CA GLN A 113 0.42 -10.22 9.65
C GLN A 113 -0.10 -11.33 8.72
N TYR A 114 -1.31 -11.82 8.95
CA TYR A 114 -1.90 -12.90 8.15
C TYR A 114 -2.04 -12.52 6.68
N ARG A 115 -2.25 -11.27 6.35
CA ARG A 115 -2.36 -10.81 4.97
C ARG A 115 -1.11 -11.03 4.11
N PHE A 116 0.06 -11.25 4.73
CA PHE A 116 1.34 -11.46 4.05
C PHE A 116 1.83 -12.91 4.06
N ARG A 117 1.03 -13.86 4.55
CA ARG A 117 1.43 -15.26 4.72
C ARG A 117 0.54 -16.22 3.95
N ILE A 118 1.06 -17.42 3.73
CA ILE A 118 0.24 -18.59 3.38
C ILE A 118 -0.41 -19.09 4.67
N HIS A 119 -1.71 -19.25 4.64
CA HIS A 119 -2.45 -19.85 5.72
C HIS A 119 -2.73 -21.30 5.41
N SER A 120 -2.16 -22.20 6.18
CA SER A 120 -2.69 -23.54 6.37
C SER A 120 -3.52 -23.49 7.64
N PHE A 121 -4.78 -23.13 7.54
CA PHE A 121 -5.68 -23.27 8.67
C PHE A 121 -6.05 -24.74 8.79
N VAL A 122 -5.34 -25.43 9.63
CA VAL A 122 -5.86 -26.62 10.27
C VAL A 122 -6.35 -26.15 11.63
N SER A 123 -7.63 -25.83 11.75
CA SER A 123 -8.22 -25.65 13.06
C SER A 123 -8.25 -27.02 13.75
N ASN A 124 -7.71 -27.08 14.96
CA ASN A 124 -7.84 -28.25 15.81
C ASN A 124 -9.03 -28.09 16.77
N THR A 125 -9.96 -27.20 16.49
CA THR A 125 -11.17 -27.00 17.30
C THR A 125 -12.39 -27.38 16.49
N ASP A 126 -13.20 -28.26 17.04
CA ASP A 126 -14.34 -28.94 16.39
C ASP A 126 -15.49 -28.03 15.91
N ASP A 127 -15.35 -26.71 15.93
CA ASP A 127 -16.45 -25.78 15.70
C ASP A 127 -16.23 -24.72 14.59
N ASP A 128 -15.05 -24.65 14.01
CA ASP A 128 -14.81 -23.85 12.82
C ASP A 128 -14.68 -24.79 11.63
N SER A 129 -15.71 -24.87 10.81
CA SER A 129 -15.63 -25.50 9.50
C SER A 129 -14.48 -24.87 8.74
N ASP A 130 -13.36 -25.57 8.68
CA ASP A 130 -12.10 -25.13 8.12
C ASP A 130 -12.26 -24.75 6.64
N ILE A 131 -12.64 -23.51 6.41
CA ILE A 131 -12.55 -22.94 5.09
C ILE A 131 -11.08 -22.60 4.90
N ILE A 132 -10.32 -23.55 4.37
CA ILE A 132 -8.98 -23.28 3.87
C ILE A 132 -9.15 -22.24 2.77
N PRO A 133 -8.61 -21.02 2.94
CA PRO A 133 -8.71 -20.02 1.89
C PRO A 133 -8.06 -20.60 0.63
N LEU A 134 -8.73 -20.50 -0.50
CA LEU A 134 -8.14 -20.92 -1.76
C LEU A 134 -6.78 -20.26 -1.95
N PRO A 135 -5.86 -20.89 -2.67
CA PRO A 135 -4.55 -20.28 -2.99
C PRO A 135 -4.67 -18.87 -3.57
N PHE A 136 -5.73 -18.61 -4.32
CA PHE A 136 -6.05 -17.29 -4.85
C PHE A 136 -6.28 -16.22 -3.76
N TYR A 137 -6.71 -16.61 -2.57
CA TYR A 137 -6.95 -15.74 -1.43
C TYR A 137 -5.73 -15.51 -0.53
N GLN A 138 -4.68 -16.22 -0.76
CA GLN A 138 -3.46 -16.07 0.00
C GLN A 138 -2.75 -14.76 -0.36
N TYR A 139 -1.91 -14.28 0.52
CA TYR A 139 -1.08 -13.10 0.29
C TYR A 139 -1.86 -11.83 -0.05
N ARG A 140 -3.00 -11.59 0.61
CA ARG A 140 -3.83 -10.40 0.36
C ARG A 140 -3.12 -9.08 0.61
N GLY A 141 -2.04 -9.07 1.40
CA GLY A 141 -1.20 -7.88 1.62
C GLY A 141 -0.33 -7.50 0.42
N TYR A 142 -0.04 -8.45 -0.47
CA TYR A 142 0.66 -8.17 -1.75
C TYR A 142 -0.30 -7.90 -2.90
N ARG A 143 -1.57 -7.92 -2.64
CA ARG A 143 -2.64 -7.62 -3.59
C ARG A 143 -3.50 -6.49 -3.05
N ILE A 144 -4.09 -5.71 -3.93
CA ILE A 144 -4.97 -4.60 -3.52
C ILE A 144 -6.20 -5.17 -2.83
N ASN A 145 -6.34 -4.87 -1.55
CA ASN A 145 -7.46 -5.30 -0.71
C ASN A 145 -8.38 -4.10 -0.38
N ALA A 146 -9.49 -4.37 0.27
CA ALA A 146 -10.50 -3.36 0.60
C ALA A 146 -9.93 -2.17 1.40
N MET A 147 -9.07 -2.44 2.39
CA MET A 147 -8.43 -1.38 3.17
C MET A 147 -7.46 -0.56 2.31
N ALA A 148 -6.75 -1.21 1.37
CA ALA A 148 -5.85 -0.52 0.45
C ALA A 148 -6.61 0.46 -0.44
N VAL A 149 -7.78 0.06 -0.98
CA VAL A 149 -8.60 0.97 -1.79
C VAL A 149 -9.15 2.12 -0.97
N ALA A 150 -9.62 1.88 0.26
CA ALA A 150 -10.05 2.94 1.16
C ALA A 150 -8.89 3.90 1.49
N GLY A 151 -7.69 3.38 1.75
CA GLY A 151 -6.49 4.18 1.94
C GLY A 151 -6.11 5.01 0.70
N MET A 152 -6.24 4.43 -0.51
CA MET A 152 -6.03 5.15 -1.78
C MET A 152 -7.04 6.28 -1.97
N LEU A 153 -8.32 6.06 -1.63
CA LEU A 153 -9.36 7.11 -1.64
C LEU A 153 -9.05 8.22 -0.64
N ALA A 154 -8.65 7.86 0.58
CA ALA A 154 -8.25 8.84 1.58
C ALA A 154 -7.09 9.72 1.08
N ARG A 155 -6.07 9.11 0.45
CA ARG A 155 -4.93 9.81 -0.17
C ARG A 155 -5.36 10.69 -1.34
N LEU A 156 -6.23 10.19 -2.22
CA LEU A 156 -6.77 10.95 -3.35
C LEU A 156 -7.51 12.20 -2.87
N TYR A 157 -8.43 12.04 -1.93
CA TYR A 157 -9.23 13.13 -1.40
C TYR A 157 -8.41 14.16 -0.60
N SER A 158 -7.38 13.70 0.11
CA SER A 158 -6.43 14.58 0.78
C SER A 158 -5.66 15.44 -0.21
N TYR A 159 -5.25 14.86 -1.36
CA TYR A 159 -4.60 15.61 -2.44
C TYR A 159 -5.57 16.57 -3.15
N TRP A 160 -6.81 16.16 -3.33
CA TRP A 160 -7.85 16.98 -3.94
C TRP A 160 -8.15 18.22 -3.10
N GLY A 161 -8.28 18.05 -1.81
CA GLY A 161 -8.51 19.15 -0.86
C GLY A 161 -9.93 19.65 -0.83
N GLY A 162 -10.13 20.85 -0.22
CA GLY A 162 -11.44 21.47 -0.12
C GLY A 162 -12.48 20.60 0.59
N GLU A 163 -13.68 20.49 0.03
CA GLU A 163 -14.78 19.70 0.60
C GLU A 163 -14.49 18.18 0.59
N LYS A 164 -13.58 17.71 -0.27
CA LYS A 164 -13.17 16.30 -0.33
C LYS A 164 -12.40 15.84 0.92
N LEU A 165 -11.91 16.76 1.75
CA LEU A 165 -11.24 16.41 3.02
C LEU A 165 -12.16 15.66 3.99
N VAL A 166 -13.47 15.86 3.92
CA VAL A 166 -14.44 15.10 4.71
C VAL A 166 -14.44 13.63 4.28
N GLU A 167 -14.45 13.39 2.98
CA GLU A 167 -14.37 12.02 2.44
C GLU A 167 -12.98 11.40 2.68
N ALA A 168 -11.91 12.19 2.69
CA ALA A 168 -10.58 11.72 3.07
C ALA A 168 -10.59 11.18 4.50
N ALA A 169 -11.12 11.96 5.46
CA ALA A 169 -11.22 11.55 6.85
C ALA A 169 -12.09 10.30 7.03
N LYS A 170 -13.22 10.23 6.33
CA LYS A 170 -14.14 9.09 6.38
C LYS A 170 -13.50 7.79 5.87
N ASN A 171 -12.81 7.83 4.73
CA ASN A 171 -12.12 6.65 4.20
C ASN A 171 -10.91 6.24 5.06
N ALA A 172 -10.19 7.20 5.64
CA ALA A 172 -9.13 6.90 6.59
C ALA A 172 -9.69 6.25 7.86
N GLN A 173 -10.81 6.76 8.39
CA GLN A 173 -11.47 6.18 9.56
C GLN A 173 -11.97 4.76 9.30
N GLU A 174 -12.47 4.48 8.09
CA GLU A 174 -12.89 3.14 7.68
C GLU A 174 -11.73 2.13 7.77
N VAL A 175 -10.53 2.52 7.36
CA VAL A 175 -9.33 1.67 7.51
C VAL A 175 -8.98 1.47 8.99
N ILE A 176 -9.03 2.54 9.78
CA ILE A 176 -8.73 2.52 11.22
C ILE A 176 -9.70 1.61 11.97
N ASP A 177 -10.96 1.65 11.59
CA ASP A 177 -12.04 0.91 12.25
C ASP A 177 -12.28 -0.49 11.66
N PHE A 178 -11.52 -0.87 10.64
CA PHE A 178 -11.72 -2.19 10.04
C PHE A 178 -11.45 -3.31 11.06
N GLU A 179 -12.48 -4.10 11.29
CA GLU A 179 -12.44 -5.25 12.20
C GLU A 179 -12.40 -6.55 11.39
N TRP A 180 -11.48 -7.44 11.76
CA TRP A 180 -11.33 -8.70 11.06
C TRP A 180 -12.13 -9.85 11.70
N THR A 181 -12.12 -9.98 13.03
CA THR A 181 -12.97 -10.91 13.80
C THR A 181 -13.13 -10.42 15.23
N ASP A 182 -14.26 -10.72 15.87
CA ASP A 182 -14.48 -10.52 17.32
C ASP A 182 -14.12 -9.13 17.86
N GLY A 183 -14.37 -8.09 17.08
CA GLY A 183 -14.04 -6.70 17.45
C GLY A 183 -12.54 -6.38 17.43
N LYS A 184 -11.70 -7.26 16.87
CA LYS A 184 -10.27 -7.00 16.72
C LYS A 184 -9.98 -6.14 15.50
N LYS A 185 -9.28 -5.05 15.72
CA LYS A 185 -8.81 -4.18 14.65
C LYS A 185 -7.79 -4.89 13.77
N ALA A 186 -7.86 -4.64 12.46
CA ALA A 186 -6.95 -5.24 11.48
C ALA A 186 -5.54 -4.62 11.52
N LEU A 187 -5.43 -3.40 12.01
CA LEU A 187 -4.19 -2.63 12.12
C LEU A 187 -3.95 -2.23 13.58
N PHE A 188 -2.76 -1.85 13.85
CA PHE A 188 -2.24 -1.22 15.06
C PHE A 188 -1.53 -2.13 16.05
N TYR A 189 -0.25 -1.84 16.13
CA TYR A 189 0.55 -2.19 17.29
C TYR A 189 0.32 -1.17 18.41
N THR A 190 0.23 -1.68 19.61
CA THR A 190 0.41 -0.84 20.78
C THR A 190 1.89 -0.47 20.91
N GLU A 191 2.17 0.71 21.46
CA GLU A 191 3.51 1.26 21.66
C GLU A 191 4.51 0.26 22.26
N ASN A 192 4.05 -0.58 23.17
CA ASN A 192 4.85 -1.65 23.80
C ASN A 192 5.20 -2.82 22.85
N GLY A 193 4.52 -2.96 21.73
CA GLY A 193 4.81 -3.99 20.72
C GLY A 193 5.94 -3.61 19.76
N TRP A 194 6.22 -2.32 19.62
CA TRP A 194 7.23 -1.82 18.70
C TRP A 194 8.66 -2.14 19.11
N ASP A 195 8.97 -2.02 20.39
CA ASP A 195 10.34 -2.22 20.90
C ASP A 195 10.85 -3.65 20.73
N ASN A 196 9.96 -4.64 20.83
CA ASN A 196 10.32 -6.04 20.70
C ASN A 196 10.32 -6.56 19.24
N ARG A 197 9.86 -5.76 18.28
CA ARG A 197 9.66 -6.21 16.88
C ARG A 197 10.72 -5.77 15.92
N LEU A 198 11.45 -4.71 16.24
CA LEU A 198 12.49 -4.16 15.37
C LEU A 198 13.58 -5.16 15.02
N ASP A 199 13.78 -6.17 15.87
CA ASP A 199 14.80 -7.17 15.65
C ASP A 199 14.38 -8.25 14.65
N TYR A 200 13.08 -8.47 14.43
CA TYR A 200 12.59 -9.54 13.57
C TYR A 200 11.47 -9.16 12.57
N ASP A 201 10.73 -8.09 12.80
CA ASP A 201 9.71 -7.59 11.86
C ASP A 201 9.87 -6.08 11.62
N ARG A 202 10.93 -5.71 10.92
CA ARG A 202 11.19 -4.31 10.54
C ARG A 202 10.22 -3.78 9.49
N LYS A 203 9.55 -4.68 8.80
CA LYS A 203 8.49 -4.35 7.86
C LYS A 203 7.27 -3.77 8.58
N CYS A 204 7.09 -4.07 9.87
CA CYS A 204 5.89 -3.75 10.63
C CYS A 204 4.64 -4.30 9.93
N SER A 205 4.69 -5.58 9.57
CA SER A 205 3.70 -6.22 8.68
C SER A 205 2.28 -6.14 9.19
N GLN A 206 2.08 -5.95 10.50
CA GLN A 206 0.75 -5.72 11.07
C GLN A 206 0.14 -4.38 10.66
N ASP A 207 0.97 -3.34 10.51
CA ASP A 207 0.53 -2.00 10.15
C ASP A 207 0.57 -1.73 8.64
N LEU A 208 1.15 -2.66 7.88
CA LEU A 208 1.14 -2.56 6.43
C LEU A 208 -0.21 -3.03 5.87
N ILE A 209 -0.89 -2.15 5.17
CA ILE A 209 -2.15 -2.45 4.49
C ILE A 209 -1.90 -3.24 3.20
N PHE A 210 -0.94 -2.76 2.42
CA PHE A 210 -0.59 -3.27 1.10
C PHE A 210 0.86 -2.94 0.78
N CYS A 211 1.57 -3.84 0.12
CA CYS A 211 2.90 -3.59 -0.42
C CYS A 211 3.13 -4.41 -1.70
N LEU A 212 4.04 -3.91 -2.53
CA LEU A 212 4.47 -4.60 -3.73
C LEU A 212 5.69 -5.48 -3.41
N SER A 213 5.65 -6.73 -3.81
CA SER A 213 6.81 -7.62 -3.70
C SER A 213 7.80 -7.34 -4.82
N TYR A 214 9.05 -7.08 -4.45
CA TYR A 214 10.13 -6.87 -5.41
C TYR A 214 11.39 -7.64 -4.97
N PRO A 215 11.61 -8.85 -5.51
CA PRO A 215 12.69 -9.74 -5.06
C PRO A 215 14.10 -9.16 -5.19
N LEU A 216 14.32 -8.26 -6.15
CA LEU A 216 15.62 -7.62 -6.39
C LEU A 216 15.81 -6.31 -5.60
N LEU A 217 14.82 -5.89 -4.82
CA LEU A 217 14.87 -4.61 -4.11
C LEU A 217 16.09 -4.50 -3.20
N GLN A 218 16.48 -5.59 -2.56
CA GLN A 218 17.66 -5.62 -1.71
C GLN A 218 18.94 -5.37 -2.48
N GLU A 219 19.07 -5.96 -3.68
CA GLU A 219 20.25 -5.79 -4.54
C GLU A 219 20.35 -4.35 -5.03
N ASP A 220 19.24 -3.82 -5.54
CA ASP A 220 19.14 -2.44 -6.02
C ASP A 220 19.40 -1.44 -4.89
N TYR A 221 18.84 -1.71 -3.70
CA TYR A 221 19.05 -0.85 -2.54
C TYR A 221 20.50 -0.84 -2.07
N ASN A 222 21.19 -2.00 -2.11
CA ASN A 222 22.59 -2.11 -1.77
C ASN A 222 23.48 -1.26 -2.70
N GLU A 223 23.15 -1.23 -3.98
CA GLU A 223 23.89 -0.44 -4.96
C GLU A 223 23.84 1.07 -4.62
N TYR A 224 22.71 1.54 -4.10
CA TYR A 224 22.51 2.97 -3.82
C TYR A 224 22.82 3.38 -2.37
N THR A 225 22.84 2.45 -1.41
CA THR A 225 22.94 2.81 0.01
C THR A 225 24.20 2.32 0.70
N LEU A 226 24.76 1.21 0.26
CA LEU A 226 25.91 0.56 0.91
C LEU A 226 27.19 0.62 0.09
N SER A 227 27.16 1.19 -1.12
CA SER A 227 28.38 1.32 -1.91
C SER A 227 29.36 2.22 -1.15
N THR A 228 30.46 1.63 -0.80
CA THR A 228 31.58 2.25 -0.11
C THR A 228 32.08 3.45 -0.91
N GLY A 229 31.53 4.60 -0.64
CA GLY A 229 32.24 5.81 -0.95
C GLY A 229 31.53 6.97 -1.61
N ASN A 230 30.38 6.87 -2.24
CA ASN A 230 29.89 8.02 -2.99
C ASN A 230 28.36 8.26 -3.06
N ALA A 231 27.52 7.38 -2.56
CA ALA A 231 26.07 7.60 -2.52
C ALA A 231 25.44 6.91 -1.31
N CYS A 232 25.11 7.68 -0.31
CA CYS A 232 24.33 7.28 0.83
C CYS A 232 22.96 7.95 0.74
N LEU A 233 21.88 7.21 0.96
CA LEU A 233 20.59 7.82 1.23
C LEU A 233 20.62 8.42 2.63
N ALA A 234 20.79 9.73 2.71
CA ALA A 234 20.72 10.48 3.95
C ALA A 234 19.40 11.23 4.08
N LEU A 235 18.92 11.41 5.30
CA LEU A 235 17.74 12.21 5.55
C LEU A 235 18.10 13.69 5.40
N ALA A 236 17.61 14.30 4.33
CA ALA A 236 17.71 15.75 4.20
C ALA A 236 16.85 16.43 5.27
N LYS A 237 17.34 17.54 5.80
CA LYS A 237 16.59 18.36 6.77
C LYS A 237 16.18 17.61 8.03
N TYR A 238 17.04 16.76 8.53
CA TYR A 238 16.80 15.98 9.73
C TYR A 238 16.35 16.84 10.91
N ASP A 239 17.07 17.93 11.18
CA ASP A 239 16.78 18.84 12.28
C ASP A 239 15.47 19.63 12.11
N GLU A 240 15.01 19.83 10.86
CA GLU A 240 13.73 20.50 10.58
C GLU A 240 12.52 19.57 10.74
N VAL A 241 12.70 18.26 10.46
CA VAL A 241 11.62 17.26 10.48
C VAL A 241 11.46 16.65 11.86
N TRP A 242 12.58 16.44 12.57
CA TRP A 242 12.62 15.73 13.85
C TRP A 242 12.96 16.73 14.96
N ASN A 243 11.97 17.11 15.75
CA ASN A 243 12.19 18.01 16.87
C ASN A 243 12.75 17.25 18.08
N TYR A 244 14.05 17.44 18.37
CA TYR A 244 14.72 16.81 19.51
C TYR A 244 14.31 17.37 20.86
N ASP A 245 13.76 18.60 20.91
CA ASP A 245 13.56 19.39 22.13
C ASP A 245 12.22 19.13 22.83
N LEU A 246 11.49 18.08 22.47
CA LEU A 246 10.30 17.71 23.22
C LEU A 246 10.72 17.11 24.57
N ALA A 247 10.50 17.87 25.62
CA ALA A 247 10.92 17.61 27.00
C ALA A 247 10.40 16.29 27.59
N ASP A 248 9.54 15.55 26.89
CA ASP A 248 8.88 14.32 27.33
C ASP A 248 9.33 13.05 26.57
N GLY A 249 10.56 13.01 26.09
CA GLY A 249 11.13 11.79 25.49
C GLY A 249 11.22 11.76 23.98
N GLY A 250 10.81 12.83 23.29
CA GLY A 250 11.00 12.98 21.85
C GLY A 250 10.10 12.08 21.00
N ASP A 251 10.21 12.19 19.70
CA ASP A 251 9.54 11.30 18.75
C ASP A 251 10.21 9.90 18.81
N PHE A 252 9.46 8.87 19.22
CA PHE A 252 10.00 7.51 19.37
C PHE A 252 10.60 6.96 18.06
N ARG A 253 10.23 7.52 16.91
CA ARG A 253 10.78 7.16 15.60
C ARG A 253 12.25 7.54 15.44
N LEU A 254 12.77 8.45 16.26
CA LEU A 254 14.19 8.85 16.27
C LEU A 254 15.13 7.67 16.55
N LYS A 255 14.70 6.70 17.36
CA LYS A 255 15.50 5.49 17.62
C LYS A 255 15.73 4.61 16.38
N PHE A 256 14.98 4.84 15.29
CA PHE A 256 15.15 4.17 14.01
C PHE A 256 16.05 4.91 13.04
N ILE A 257 16.71 5.95 13.50
CA ILE A 257 17.62 6.76 12.71
C ILE A 257 19.00 6.65 13.33
N LYS A 258 19.99 6.31 12.53
CA LYS A 258 21.38 6.18 12.94
C LYS A 258 22.22 7.26 12.27
N THR A 259 23.11 7.88 13.04
CA THR A 259 24.20 8.68 12.46
C THR A 259 25.19 7.75 11.79
N ILE A 260 25.50 8.02 10.52
CA ILE A 260 26.34 7.16 9.67
C ILE A 260 27.80 7.23 10.09
N ASP A 261 28.24 8.42 10.51
CA ASP A 261 29.61 8.66 10.94
C ASP A 261 29.64 9.71 12.06
N ASP A 262 30.55 9.56 13.00
CA ASP A 262 30.78 10.55 14.07
C ASP A 262 31.30 11.90 13.53
N TRP A 263 31.79 11.92 12.29
CA TRP A 263 32.32 13.12 11.62
C TRP A 263 31.33 13.82 10.70
N TYR A 264 30.26 13.15 10.32
CA TYR A 264 29.20 13.67 9.45
C TYR A 264 27.87 13.63 10.15
N THR A 265 27.09 14.67 10.00
CA THR A 265 25.73 14.79 10.56
C THR A 265 24.68 14.05 9.73
N ASP A 266 25.11 13.13 8.87
CA ASP A 266 24.19 12.38 8.01
C ASP A 266 23.44 11.32 8.80
N HIS A 267 22.14 11.26 8.62
CA HIS A 267 21.25 10.37 9.32
C HIS A 267 20.60 9.39 8.35
N MET A 268 20.69 8.10 8.67
CA MET A 268 20.14 7.03 7.86
C MET A 268 18.94 6.39 8.55
N PRO A 269 17.80 6.21 7.86
CA PRO A 269 16.66 5.48 8.43
C PRO A 269 17.01 3.99 8.58
N LEU A 270 16.81 3.46 9.80
CA LEU A 270 17.06 2.05 10.09
C LEU A 270 15.89 1.12 9.76
N LYS A 271 14.76 1.67 9.32
CA LYS A 271 13.54 0.89 9.06
C LYS A 271 13.80 -0.37 8.23
N ASN A 272 14.70 -0.26 7.26
CA ASN A 272 14.98 -1.32 6.30
C ASN A 272 16.42 -1.89 6.44
N ILE A 273 17.06 -1.67 7.58
CA ILE A 273 18.46 -2.06 7.83
C ILE A 273 18.55 -2.73 9.20
N ARG A 274 19.29 -3.81 9.29
CA ARG A 274 19.60 -4.48 10.56
C ARG A 274 21.10 -4.75 10.68
N PRO A 275 21.67 -4.83 11.89
CA PRO A 275 23.00 -5.38 12.08
C PRO A 275 22.99 -6.90 11.79
N ASN A 276 24.00 -7.38 11.07
CA ASN A 276 24.30 -8.80 10.95
C ASN A 276 25.09 -9.28 12.18
N SER A 277 25.49 -10.57 12.20
CA SER A 277 26.30 -11.15 13.28
C SER A 277 27.66 -10.45 13.50
N ASN A 278 28.14 -9.70 12.52
CA ASN A 278 29.39 -8.94 12.58
C ASN A 278 29.17 -7.46 12.91
N ASN A 279 27.97 -7.05 13.23
CA ASN A 279 27.56 -5.66 13.41
C ASN A 279 27.55 -4.79 12.15
N ASP A 280 27.74 -5.37 10.96
CA ASP A 280 27.58 -4.63 9.71
C ASP A 280 26.08 -4.39 9.47
N LEU A 281 25.74 -3.19 8.96
CA LEU A 281 24.37 -2.86 8.58
C LEU A 281 24.03 -3.54 7.25
N VAL A 282 23.06 -4.44 7.29
CA VAL A 282 22.56 -5.12 6.09
C VAL A 282 21.10 -4.74 5.82
N PRO A 283 20.74 -4.47 4.57
CA PRO A 283 19.35 -4.20 4.21
C PRO A 283 18.46 -5.41 4.50
N VAL A 284 17.23 -5.13 4.88
CA VAL A 284 16.16 -6.12 5.12
C VAL A 284 14.92 -5.70 4.36
N ILE A 285 15.11 -5.26 3.12
CA ILE A 285 14.01 -4.80 2.29
C ILE A 285 13.63 -5.95 1.37
N GLU A 286 12.43 -6.44 1.56
CA GLU A 286 11.83 -7.47 0.72
C GLU A 286 10.66 -6.94 -0.10
N ASP A 287 10.09 -5.79 0.28
CA ASP A 287 8.88 -5.27 -0.31
C ASP A 287 8.90 -3.74 -0.45
N MET A 288 8.31 -3.26 -1.53
CA MET A 288 8.04 -1.84 -1.74
C MET A 288 6.70 -1.46 -1.12
N VAL A 289 6.72 -0.48 -0.23
CA VAL A 289 5.50 0.12 0.34
C VAL A 289 5.16 1.36 -0.48
N PRO A 290 4.03 1.38 -1.20
CA PRO A 290 3.60 2.51 -2.02
C PRO A 290 3.14 3.72 -1.20
#